data_1e664e4044cfac69e6df5cbd38eb2ae9
#
_entry.id   1e664e4044cfac69e6df5cbd38eb2ae9
#
_cell.length_a   1.000
_cell.length_b   1.000
_cell.length_c   1.000
_cell.angle_alpha   90.00
_cell.angle_beta   90.00
_cell.angle_gamma   90.00
#
_symmetry.space_group_name_H-M   'P 1'
#
loop_
_entity.id
_entity.type
_entity.pdbx_description
1 polymer ?
#
loop_
_entity_poly.entity_id
_entity_poly.type
_entity_poly.pdbx_seq_one_letter_code
_entity_poly.pdbx_strand_id
1 'polypeptide(L)'
;AGLDPRGRERILGMLQELHREGGVTIVMVSHSMDDCARLATRMIVMSKGELVLTDTPRNVFRQADLMRSIGLGVPEAAELCGKLRAAGLQLPDDLFTQEELHDHLLRLWKEKQEKEAAK
;
A
#
# COMPACT_ATOMS: atom_id res chain seq x y z
N ALA A 1 3.31 15.21 12.79
CA ALA A 1 3.01 16.51 12.20
C ALA A 1 4.20 17.44 12.40
N GLY A 2 4.51 18.28 11.41
CA GLY A 2 5.60 19.22 11.49
C GLY A 2 6.91 18.79 10.85
N LEU A 3 7.01 17.55 10.39
CA LEU A 3 8.17 17.10 9.63
C LEU A 3 7.93 17.33 8.14
N ASP A 4 8.98 17.77 7.43
CA ASP A 4 8.92 17.84 5.97
C ASP A 4 8.98 16.42 5.38
N PRO A 5 8.65 16.24 4.09
CA PRO A 5 8.65 14.90 3.48
C PRO A 5 9.97 14.15 3.59
N ARG A 6 11.09 14.85 3.51
CA ARG A 6 12.42 14.23 3.62
C ARG A 6 12.72 13.75 5.02
N GLY A 7 12.40 14.59 6.02
CA GLY A 7 12.57 14.22 7.43
C GLY A 7 11.71 13.04 7.80
N ARG A 8 10.49 13.02 7.30
CA ARG A 8 9.55 11.93 7.51
C ARG A 8 10.07 10.62 6.92
N GLU A 9 10.54 10.64 5.68
CA GLU A 9 11.11 9.45 5.02
C GLU A 9 12.33 8.92 5.75
N ARG A 10 13.17 9.81 6.27
CA ARG A 10 14.36 9.43 7.03
C ARG A 10 13.97 8.69 8.31
N ILE A 11 13.00 9.21 9.05
CA ILE A 11 12.53 8.58 10.29
C ILE A 11 11.91 7.22 10.00
N LEU A 12 11.05 7.13 8.99
CA LEU A 12 10.42 5.87 8.61
C LEU A 12 11.46 4.83 8.19
N GLY A 13 12.50 5.24 7.46
CA GLY A 13 13.61 4.37 7.08
C GLY A 13 14.38 3.84 8.28
N MET A 14 14.64 4.69 9.26
CA MET A 14 15.30 4.30 10.51
C MET A 14 14.47 3.27 11.29
N LEU A 15 13.16 3.46 11.34
CA LEU A 15 12.25 2.52 12.01
C LEU A 15 12.26 1.16 11.32
N GLN A 16 12.26 1.14 10.00
CA GLN A 16 12.36 -0.11 9.24
C GLN A 16 13.64 -0.86 9.52
N GLU A 17 14.78 -0.15 9.61
CA GLU A 17 16.06 -0.76 9.91
C GLU A 17 16.10 -1.35 11.32
N LEU A 18 15.57 -0.62 12.31
CA LEU A 18 15.48 -1.10 13.69
C LEU A 18 14.65 -2.38 13.78
N HIS A 19 13.54 -2.42 13.07
CA HIS A 19 12.67 -3.60 13.05
C HIS A 19 13.36 -4.79 12.39
N ARG A 20 14.00 -4.57 11.25
CA ARG A 20 14.63 -5.63 10.45
C ARG A 20 15.87 -6.21 11.12
N GLU A 21 16.75 -5.33 11.61
CA GLU A 21 18.08 -5.73 12.12
C GLU A 21 18.10 -5.97 13.62
N GLY A 22 17.30 -5.24 14.38
CA GLY A 22 17.34 -5.29 15.83
C GLY A 22 16.32 -6.18 16.51
N GLY A 23 15.41 -6.81 15.76
CA GLY A 23 14.34 -7.60 16.33
C GLY A 23 13.34 -6.80 17.19
N VAL A 24 13.29 -5.48 16.99
CA VAL A 24 12.45 -4.58 17.78
C VAL A 24 11.03 -4.59 17.24
N THR A 25 10.05 -4.73 18.13
CA THR A 25 8.64 -4.57 17.77
C THR A 25 8.30 -3.09 17.80
N ILE A 26 7.76 -2.57 16.70
CA ILE A 26 7.38 -1.17 16.57
C ILE A 26 5.87 -1.08 16.35
N VAL A 27 5.21 -0.25 17.17
CA VAL A 27 3.78 0.06 17.01
C VAL A 27 3.67 1.50 16.52
N MET A 28 2.99 1.67 15.38
CA MET A 28 2.83 2.98 14.77
C MET A 28 1.33 3.28 14.61
N VAL A 29 0.94 4.49 14.96
CA VAL A 29 -0.42 4.98 14.74
C VAL A 29 -0.40 5.95 13.58
N SER A 30 -1.22 5.71 12.57
CA SER A 30 -1.20 6.51 11.35
C SER A 30 -2.56 6.57 10.67
N HIS A 31 -2.83 7.67 9.97
CA HIS A 31 -3.96 7.81 9.06
C HIS A 31 -3.55 7.54 7.62
N SER A 32 -2.25 7.34 7.35
CA SER A 32 -1.74 7.15 6.00
C SER A 32 -1.80 5.67 5.63
N MET A 33 -2.70 5.32 4.73
CA MET A 33 -2.80 3.95 4.24
C MET A 33 -1.61 3.58 3.37
N ASP A 34 -0.99 4.56 2.70
CA ASP A 34 0.24 4.33 1.95
C ASP A 34 1.39 3.89 2.85
N ASP A 35 1.56 4.55 3.99
CA ASP A 35 2.58 4.17 4.96
C ASP A 35 2.30 2.78 5.54
N CYS A 36 1.05 2.51 5.87
CA CYS A 36 0.66 1.20 6.39
C CYS A 36 0.96 0.09 5.38
N ALA A 37 0.66 0.32 4.11
CA ALA A 37 0.93 -0.66 3.06
C ALA A 37 2.43 -0.92 2.91
N ARG A 38 3.24 0.12 3.09
CA ARG A 38 4.69 0.06 2.87
C ARG A 38 5.45 -0.50 4.07
N LEU A 39 5.01 -0.19 5.28
CA LEU A 39 5.79 -0.43 6.50
C LEU A 39 5.24 -1.52 7.41
N ALA A 40 3.92 -1.70 7.45
CA ALA A 40 3.31 -2.59 8.42
C ALA A 40 3.39 -4.05 8.00
N THR A 41 3.65 -4.92 8.95
CA THR A 41 3.52 -6.37 8.76
C THR A 41 2.15 -6.86 9.24
N ARG A 42 1.54 -6.10 10.15
CA ARG A 42 0.20 -6.36 10.65
C ARG A 42 -0.49 -5.06 10.97
N MET A 43 -1.79 -4.99 10.70
CA MET A 43 -2.59 -3.81 10.96
C MET A 43 -3.67 -4.11 11.98
N ILE A 44 -3.92 -3.14 12.85
CA ILE A 44 -5.05 -3.11 13.75
C ILE A 44 -5.89 -1.92 13.31
N VAL A 45 -7.09 -2.17 12.81
CA VAL A 45 -7.98 -1.11 12.32
C VAL A 45 -9.01 -0.79 13.39
N MET A 46 -9.08 0.48 13.75
CA MET A 46 -10.01 0.95 14.79
C MET A 46 -10.92 2.04 14.22
N SER A 47 -12.14 2.07 14.71
CA SER A 47 -13.10 3.10 14.39
C SER A 47 -14.00 3.34 15.58
N LYS A 48 -14.21 4.60 15.92
CA LYS A 48 -15.08 5.01 17.05
C LYS A 48 -14.73 4.31 18.37
N GLY A 49 -13.44 4.14 18.62
CA GLY A 49 -12.94 3.51 19.83
C GLY A 49 -13.06 2.00 19.88
N GLU A 50 -13.48 1.38 18.80
CA GLU A 50 -13.65 -0.07 18.72
C GLU A 50 -12.71 -0.69 17.70
N LEU A 51 -12.29 -1.93 17.98
CA LEU A 51 -11.52 -2.71 17.02
C LEU A 51 -12.43 -3.22 15.91
N VAL A 52 -12.13 -2.87 14.67
CA VAL A 52 -12.91 -3.29 13.50
C VAL A 52 -12.36 -4.61 12.95
N LEU A 53 -11.04 -4.66 12.72
CA LEU A 53 -10.39 -5.88 12.27
C LEU A 53 -8.88 -5.82 12.54
N THR A 54 -8.24 -6.97 12.54
CA THR A 54 -6.78 -7.07 12.60
C THR A 54 -6.33 -8.14 11.61
N ASP A 55 -5.41 -7.77 10.73
CA ASP A 55 -4.92 -8.67 9.68
C ASP A 55 -3.66 -8.08 9.04
N THR A 56 -3.11 -8.77 8.04
CA THR A 56 -2.02 -8.23 7.24
C THR A 56 -2.53 -7.05 6.40
N PRO A 57 -1.64 -6.12 6.00
CA PRO A 57 -2.07 -5.01 5.14
C PRO A 57 -2.75 -5.49 3.86
N ARG A 58 -2.26 -6.53 3.24
CA ARG A 58 -2.84 -7.11 2.02
C ARG A 58 -4.31 -7.49 2.22
N ASN A 59 -4.61 -8.21 3.29
CA ASN A 59 -5.98 -8.63 3.57
C ASN A 59 -6.87 -7.47 3.99
N VAL A 60 -6.32 -6.51 4.72
CA VAL A 60 -7.06 -5.30 5.13
C VAL A 60 -7.49 -4.50 3.90
N PHE A 61 -6.55 -4.23 2.99
CA PHE A 61 -6.83 -3.38 1.83
C PHE A 61 -7.67 -4.07 0.75
N ARG A 62 -7.78 -5.38 0.77
CA ARG A 62 -8.74 -6.10 -0.07
C ARG A 62 -10.18 -5.81 0.34
N GLN A 63 -10.40 -5.38 1.58
CA GLN A 63 -11.70 -4.96 2.08
C GLN A 63 -11.90 -3.46 1.89
N ALA A 64 -11.76 -3.00 0.64
CA ALA A 64 -11.80 -1.58 0.30
C ALA A 64 -13.10 -0.90 0.70
N ASP A 65 -14.23 -1.57 0.49
CA ASP A 65 -15.54 -1.01 0.83
C ASP A 65 -15.67 -0.77 2.33
N LEU A 66 -15.21 -1.72 3.15
CA LEU A 66 -15.19 -1.56 4.60
C LEU A 66 -14.29 -0.38 5.00
N MET A 67 -13.09 -0.33 4.45
CA MET A 67 -12.12 0.74 4.76
C MET A 67 -12.66 2.11 4.38
N ARG A 68 -13.34 2.22 3.24
CA ARG A 68 -13.98 3.48 2.84
C ARG A 68 -15.15 3.83 3.75
N SER A 69 -15.94 2.85 4.16
CA SER A 69 -17.11 3.06 5.01
C SER A 69 -16.75 3.65 6.38
N ILE A 70 -15.57 3.36 6.89
CA ILE A 70 -15.08 3.91 8.16
C ILE A 70 -14.17 5.13 8.00
N GLY A 71 -14.03 5.64 6.77
CA GLY A 71 -13.32 6.89 6.49
C GLY A 71 -11.81 6.76 6.29
N LEU A 72 -11.27 5.55 6.25
CA LEU A 72 -9.82 5.34 6.09
C LEU A 72 -9.38 5.17 4.63
N GLY A 73 -10.22 4.52 3.83
CA GLY A 73 -9.90 4.25 2.43
C GLY A 73 -8.81 3.20 2.25
N VAL A 74 -8.14 3.26 1.11
CA VAL A 74 -7.06 2.34 0.75
C VAL A 74 -5.88 3.16 0.19
N PRO A 75 -4.68 2.55 0.02
CA PRO A 75 -3.54 3.26 -0.57
C PRO A 75 -3.86 3.83 -1.95
N GLU A 76 -3.19 4.92 -2.31
CA GLU A 76 -3.39 5.59 -3.61
C GLU A 76 -3.14 4.65 -4.78
N ALA A 77 -2.13 3.80 -4.69
CA ALA A 77 -1.83 2.82 -5.73
C ALA A 77 -3.00 1.85 -5.95
N ALA A 78 -3.66 1.43 -4.87
CA ALA A 78 -4.84 0.55 -4.95
C ALA A 78 -6.02 1.28 -5.59
N GLU A 79 -6.23 2.55 -5.27
CA GLU A 79 -7.28 3.37 -5.89
C GLU A 79 -7.05 3.51 -7.40
N LEU A 80 -5.82 3.84 -7.79
CA LEU A 80 -5.47 3.96 -9.20
C LEU A 80 -5.59 2.62 -9.92
N CYS A 81 -5.13 1.55 -9.30
CA CYS A 81 -5.24 0.20 -9.84
C CYS A 81 -6.70 -0.18 -10.11
N GLY A 82 -7.60 0.14 -9.18
CA GLY A 82 -9.03 -0.09 -9.33
C GLY A 82 -9.61 0.66 -10.53
N LYS A 83 -9.19 1.91 -10.72
CA LYS A 83 -9.63 2.72 -11.87
C LYS A 83 -9.11 2.15 -13.20
N LEU A 84 -7.86 1.72 -13.23
CA LEU A 84 -7.26 1.11 -14.42
C LEU A 84 -7.94 -0.22 -14.77
N ARG A 85 -8.28 -1.03 -13.78
CA ARG A 85 -9.02 -2.27 -13.99
C ARG A 85 -10.41 -1.99 -14.56
N ALA A 86 -11.10 -0.98 -14.02
CA ALA A 86 -12.41 -0.55 -14.53
C ALA A 86 -12.32 -0.05 -15.97
N ALA A 87 -11.19 0.50 -16.38
CA ALA A 87 -10.95 0.96 -17.75
C ALA A 87 -10.53 -0.17 -18.71
N GLY A 88 -10.41 -1.41 -18.21
CA GLY A 88 -10.12 -2.57 -19.04
C GLY A 88 -8.71 -3.17 -18.92
N LEU A 89 -7.83 -2.58 -18.12
CA LEU A 89 -6.52 -3.16 -17.89
C LEU A 89 -6.64 -4.40 -17.01
N GLN A 90 -5.87 -5.44 -17.38
CA GLN A 90 -5.80 -6.66 -16.58
C GLN A 90 -4.71 -6.53 -15.52
N LEU A 91 -5.11 -6.11 -14.34
CA LEU A 91 -4.22 -5.94 -13.19
C LEU A 91 -4.72 -6.78 -12.01
N PRO A 92 -3.80 -7.29 -11.17
CA PRO A 92 -4.22 -7.96 -9.94
C PRO A 92 -4.85 -6.95 -8.96
N ASP A 93 -5.56 -7.46 -7.96
CA ASP A 93 -6.25 -6.64 -6.97
C ASP A 93 -5.42 -6.36 -5.71
N ASP A 94 -4.14 -6.71 -5.73
CA ASP A 94 -3.27 -6.64 -4.56
C ASP A 94 -2.03 -5.76 -4.74
N LEU A 95 -2.14 -4.76 -5.61
CA LEU A 95 -1.08 -3.76 -5.80
C LEU A 95 -1.38 -2.57 -4.88
N PHE A 96 -0.69 -2.50 -3.75
CA PHE A 96 -0.97 -1.53 -2.70
C PHE A 96 0.08 -0.45 -2.53
N THR A 97 1.25 -0.60 -3.14
CA THR A 97 2.30 0.43 -3.12
C THR A 97 2.55 0.95 -4.53
N GLN A 98 3.07 2.18 -4.59
CA GLN A 98 3.43 2.78 -5.87
C GLN A 98 4.49 1.95 -6.60
N GLU A 99 5.43 1.39 -5.85
CA GLU A 99 6.49 0.54 -6.41
C GLU A 99 5.92 -0.72 -7.05
N GLU A 100 5.01 -1.40 -6.36
CA GLU A 100 4.36 -2.60 -6.89
C GLU A 100 3.59 -2.30 -8.17
N LEU A 101 2.83 -1.22 -8.18
CA LEU A 101 2.05 -0.81 -9.35
C LEU A 101 2.96 -0.40 -10.51
N HIS A 102 3.99 0.39 -10.22
CA HIS A 102 4.97 0.81 -11.21
C HIS A 102 5.65 -0.40 -11.87
N ASP A 103 6.14 -1.34 -11.08
CA ASP A 103 6.85 -2.51 -11.58
C ASP A 103 5.94 -3.36 -12.45
N HIS A 104 4.69 -3.53 -12.06
CA HIS A 104 3.72 -4.30 -12.82
C HIS A 104 3.38 -3.64 -14.15
N LEU A 105 3.13 -2.32 -14.15
CA LEU A 105 2.86 -1.57 -15.37
C LEU A 105 4.04 -1.57 -16.33
N LEU A 106 5.25 -1.44 -15.80
CA LEU A 106 6.46 -1.49 -16.61
C LEU A 106 6.62 -2.85 -17.30
N ARG A 107 6.32 -3.94 -16.58
CA ARG A 107 6.36 -5.29 -17.13
C ARG A 107 5.36 -5.45 -18.27
N LEU A 108 4.13 -4.97 -18.09
CA LEU A 108 3.09 -5.02 -19.13
C LEU A 108 3.51 -4.23 -20.37
N TRP A 109 4.10 -3.05 -20.15
CA TRP A 109 4.58 -2.22 -21.25
C TRP A 109 5.68 -2.91 -22.05
N LYS A 110 6.64 -3.53 -21.36
CA LYS A 110 7.73 -4.28 -22.01
C LYS A 110 7.21 -5.47 -22.82
N GLU A 111 6.26 -6.21 -22.25
CA GLU A 111 5.62 -7.33 -22.95
C GLU A 111 4.93 -6.88 -24.24
N LYS A 112 4.25 -5.73 -24.18
CA LYS A 112 3.60 -5.15 -25.35
C LYS A 112 4.61 -4.77 -26.44
N GLN A 113 5.72 -4.16 -26.02
CA GLN A 113 6.81 -3.79 -26.94
C GLN A 113 7.40 -5.02 -27.62
N GLU A 114 7.64 -6.09 -26.88
CA GLU A 114 8.16 -7.34 -27.43
C GLU A 114 7.20 -7.96 -28.44
N LYS A 115 5.90 -7.97 -28.15
CA LYS A 115 4.88 -8.48 -29.06
C LYS A 115 4.81 -7.67 -30.35
N GLU A 116 4.92 -6.36 -30.27
CA GLU A 116 4.93 -5.49 -31.44
C GLU A 116 6.20 -5.66 -32.27
N ALA A 117 7.35 -5.86 -31.60
CA ALA A 117 8.62 -6.10 -32.29
C ALA A 117 8.68 -7.47 -32.98
N ALA A 118 7.90 -8.44 -32.50
CA ALA A 118 7.86 -9.79 -33.05
C ALA A 118 6.95 -9.92 -34.30
N LYS A 119 6.21 -8.86 -34.61
CA LYS A 119 5.36 -8.84 -35.84
C LYS A 119 6.18 -8.42 -37.08
#